data_cdad5576de493705adc46cce3e192d0e
#
_entry.id   cdad5576de493705adc46cce3e192d0e
#
_cell.length_a   1.000
_cell.length_b   1.000
_cell.length_c   1.000
_cell.angle_alpha   90.00
_cell.angle_beta   90.00
_cell.angle_gamma   90.00
#
_symmetry.space_group_name_H-M   'P 1'
#
loop_
_entity.id
_entity.type
_entity.pdbx_description
1 polymer ?
#
loop_
_entity_poly.entity_id
_entity_poly.type
_entity_poly.pdbx_seq_one_letter_code
_entity_poly.pdbx_strand_id
1 'polypeptide(L)'
;KFRPERTLAAMQSYIGLVESGDAALTILPETAWTIPFERTPPALAQRLDAHVGKGHAVAIGLPAFTLEQKRGLRDDWRLTNSVLLLQPGGAADRYASAPRYDKHHLVPFGEFIPWGFAWFVNLMQIPMGDFGRGATIQAPFAVGGQRIAFNICYEDLFGEEIRAVLLEGSGASILANVSNIAWFGRSHALPQHLQIARMRSLETGRPMLRATNTGMTAAIDAGGKVIAQLEPYTVGALDVSVQGTSGLTPFTRLGNLPILLLAIAALALALIAPRRSGPSSA
;
A
#
# COMPACT_ATOMS: atom_id res chain seq x y z
N LYS A 1 -5.40 -18.95 -11.53
CA LYS A 1 -5.27 -18.17 -10.29
C LYS A 1 -6.60 -17.99 -9.56
N PHE A 2 -7.73 -17.93 -10.24
CA PHE A 2 -9.06 -17.64 -9.69
C PHE A 2 -9.98 -18.86 -9.71
N ARG A 3 -9.52 -20.00 -9.19
CA ARG A 3 -10.42 -21.14 -8.94
C ARG A 3 -11.18 -20.89 -7.63
N PRO A 4 -12.53 -20.98 -7.62
CA PRO A 4 -13.34 -20.69 -6.43
C PRO A 4 -12.89 -21.44 -5.16
N GLU A 5 -12.50 -22.69 -5.31
CA GLU A 5 -12.00 -23.54 -4.22
C GLU A 5 -10.71 -22.99 -3.58
N ARG A 6 -9.79 -22.45 -4.41
CA ARG A 6 -8.54 -21.83 -3.90
C ARG A 6 -8.80 -20.49 -3.23
N THR A 7 -9.77 -19.73 -3.73
CA THR A 7 -10.21 -18.47 -3.11
C THR A 7 -10.74 -18.72 -1.71
N LEU A 8 -11.64 -19.69 -1.55
CA LEU A 8 -12.22 -20.03 -0.26
C LEU A 8 -11.16 -20.54 0.73
N ALA A 9 -10.26 -21.42 0.28
CA ALA A 9 -9.18 -21.95 1.11
C ALA A 9 -8.22 -20.83 1.58
N ALA A 10 -7.89 -19.88 0.69
CA ALA A 10 -7.06 -18.72 1.06
C ALA A 10 -7.76 -17.83 2.10
N MET A 11 -9.04 -17.51 1.92
CA MET A 11 -9.82 -16.76 2.90
C MET A 11 -9.87 -17.46 4.27
N GLN A 12 -10.10 -18.77 4.28
CA GLN A 12 -10.10 -19.57 5.51
C GLN A 12 -8.74 -19.53 6.22
N SER A 13 -7.64 -19.61 5.47
CA SER A 13 -6.29 -19.50 6.01
C SER A 13 -6.05 -18.13 6.65
N TYR A 14 -6.42 -17.04 5.97
CA TYR A 14 -6.29 -15.71 6.55
C TYR A 14 -7.15 -15.51 7.79
N ILE A 15 -8.38 -15.99 7.81
CA ILE A 15 -9.23 -15.94 9.00
C ILE A 15 -8.61 -16.72 10.15
N GLY A 16 -8.03 -17.88 9.89
CA GLY A 16 -7.30 -18.63 10.91
C GLY A 16 -6.15 -17.83 11.54
N LEU A 17 -5.40 -17.10 10.72
CA LEU A 17 -4.34 -16.21 11.22
C LEU A 17 -4.90 -15.01 12.02
N VAL A 18 -6.02 -14.42 11.57
CA VAL A 18 -6.70 -13.33 12.30
C VAL A 18 -7.17 -13.84 13.69
N GLU A 19 -7.82 -14.99 13.74
CA GLU A 19 -8.36 -15.55 14.98
C GLU A 19 -7.29 -16.00 15.98
N SER A 20 -6.10 -16.35 15.49
CA SER A 20 -4.97 -16.76 16.34
C SER A 20 -4.25 -15.58 17.02
N GLY A 21 -4.49 -14.33 16.53
CA GLY A 21 -3.86 -13.12 17.08
C GLY A 21 -4.75 -12.40 18.09
N ASP A 22 -4.11 -11.62 18.95
CA ASP A 22 -4.77 -10.77 19.97
C ASP A 22 -4.38 -9.29 19.80
N ALA A 23 -3.85 -8.93 18.65
CA ALA A 23 -3.43 -7.57 18.34
C ALA A 23 -4.64 -6.62 18.19
N ALA A 24 -4.48 -5.36 18.59
CA ALA A 24 -5.50 -4.33 18.41
C ALA A 24 -5.85 -4.10 16.92
N LEU A 25 -4.91 -4.37 16.01
CA LEU A 25 -5.09 -4.32 14.56
C LEU A 25 -4.36 -5.49 13.89
N THR A 26 -5.08 -6.28 13.10
CA THR A 26 -4.49 -7.23 12.17
C THR A 26 -4.54 -6.67 10.75
N ILE A 27 -3.40 -6.68 10.04
CA ILE A 27 -3.30 -6.19 8.65
C ILE A 27 -3.08 -7.38 7.73
N LEU A 28 -4.02 -7.60 6.81
CA LEU A 28 -3.91 -8.61 5.77
C LEU A 28 -3.29 -8.03 4.50
N PRO A 29 -2.60 -8.84 3.67
CA PRO A 29 -1.96 -8.38 2.45
C PRO A 29 -2.94 -7.82 1.40
N GLU A 30 -2.39 -7.18 0.38
CA GLU A 30 -3.09 -6.85 -0.86
C GLU A 30 -3.72 -8.11 -1.47
N THR A 31 -4.99 -8.00 -1.90
CA THR A 31 -5.76 -9.12 -2.47
C THR A 31 -5.80 -10.38 -1.58
N ALA A 32 -5.73 -10.22 -0.26
CA ALA A 32 -6.03 -11.30 0.69
C ALA A 32 -7.44 -11.83 0.46
N TRP A 33 -8.38 -10.93 0.19
CA TRP A 33 -9.69 -11.23 -0.40
C TRP A 33 -9.64 -10.98 -1.91
N THR A 34 -9.99 -11.97 -2.70
CA THR A 34 -9.98 -11.88 -4.17
C THR A 34 -11.35 -11.54 -4.77
N ILE A 35 -12.32 -11.29 -3.90
CA ILE A 35 -13.70 -10.88 -4.23
C ILE A 35 -14.10 -9.68 -3.40
N PRO A 36 -15.03 -8.84 -3.86
CA PRO A 36 -15.60 -7.77 -3.04
C PRO A 36 -16.16 -8.32 -1.72
N PHE A 37 -16.07 -7.53 -0.66
CA PHE A 37 -16.41 -7.99 0.70
C PHE A 37 -17.87 -8.45 0.80
N GLU A 38 -18.78 -7.81 0.09
CA GLU A 38 -20.22 -8.12 0.05
C GLU A 38 -20.51 -9.52 -0.49
N ARG A 39 -19.54 -10.12 -1.20
CA ARG A 39 -19.62 -11.49 -1.72
C ARG A 39 -18.94 -12.52 -0.81
N THR A 40 -18.47 -12.09 0.36
CA THR A 40 -17.87 -13.01 1.34
C THR A 40 -18.90 -14.02 1.81
N PRO A 41 -18.59 -15.34 1.82
CA PRO A 41 -19.48 -16.34 2.37
C PRO A 41 -19.92 -15.99 3.79
N PRO A 42 -21.24 -16.09 4.14
CA PRO A 42 -21.74 -15.64 5.43
C PRO A 42 -21.03 -16.23 6.64
N ALA A 43 -20.64 -17.50 6.57
CA ALA A 43 -19.91 -18.16 7.66
C ALA A 43 -18.52 -17.53 7.91
N LEU A 44 -17.83 -17.04 6.86
CA LEU A 44 -16.54 -16.38 6.99
C LEU A 44 -16.70 -14.93 7.49
N ALA A 45 -17.73 -14.23 7.00
CA ALA A 45 -18.08 -12.90 7.49
C ALA A 45 -18.41 -12.92 9.00
N GLN A 46 -19.20 -13.89 9.45
CA GLN A 46 -19.54 -14.09 10.87
C GLN A 46 -18.29 -14.32 11.74
N ARG A 47 -17.31 -15.08 11.27
CA ARG A 47 -16.04 -15.30 12.00
C ARG A 47 -15.25 -13.99 12.16
N LEU A 48 -15.13 -13.20 11.08
CA LEU A 48 -14.51 -11.87 11.17
C LEU A 48 -15.28 -10.94 12.13
N ASP A 49 -16.61 -10.94 12.04
CA ASP A 49 -17.48 -10.19 12.91
C ASP A 49 -17.31 -10.56 14.39
N ALA A 50 -17.17 -11.85 14.67
CA ALA A 50 -16.94 -12.34 16.02
C ALA A 50 -15.56 -11.90 16.55
N HIS A 51 -14.52 -11.86 15.72
CA HIS A 51 -13.19 -11.35 16.11
C HIS A 51 -13.24 -9.84 16.35
N VAL A 52 -13.84 -9.09 15.44
CA VAL A 52 -14.02 -7.63 15.57
C VAL A 52 -14.88 -7.29 16.80
N GLY A 53 -15.91 -8.09 17.10
CA GLY A 53 -16.76 -7.95 18.27
C GLY A 53 -16.02 -8.08 19.62
N LYS A 54 -14.85 -8.74 19.65
CA LYS A 54 -13.97 -8.82 20.82
C LYS A 54 -13.13 -7.56 21.05
N GLY A 55 -13.19 -6.57 20.17
CA GLY A 55 -12.45 -5.32 20.28
C GLY A 55 -11.27 -5.18 19.32
N HIS A 56 -11.04 -6.14 18.43
CA HIS A 56 -9.94 -6.15 17.47
C HIS A 56 -10.36 -5.55 16.12
N ALA A 57 -9.48 -4.77 15.51
CA ALA A 57 -9.68 -4.28 14.15
C ALA A 57 -8.97 -5.17 13.12
N VAL A 58 -9.53 -5.24 11.90
CA VAL A 58 -8.93 -6.00 10.79
C VAL A 58 -8.91 -5.14 9.53
N ALA A 59 -7.73 -4.89 8.98
CA ALA A 59 -7.55 -4.23 7.69
C ALA A 59 -7.34 -5.30 6.60
N ILE A 60 -8.20 -5.31 5.58
CA ILE A 60 -8.26 -6.36 4.57
C ILE A 60 -7.98 -5.78 3.20
N GLY A 61 -6.93 -6.27 2.50
CA GLY A 61 -6.70 -5.96 1.09
C GLY A 61 -7.67 -6.75 0.19
N LEU A 62 -8.46 -6.04 -0.63
CA LEU A 62 -9.53 -6.62 -1.45
C LEU A 62 -9.88 -5.75 -2.66
N PRO A 63 -10.52 -6.30 -3.70
CA PRO A 63 -11.18 -5.50 -4.73
C PRO A 63 -12.50 -4.93 -4.18
N ALA A 64 -12.73 -3.63 -4.39
CA ALA A 64 -13.98 -2.97 -4.02
C ALA A 64 -14.60 -2.26 -5.22
N PHE A 65 -15.91 -2.05 -5.20
CA PHE A 65 -16.58 -1.24 -6.21
C PHE A 65 -16.64 0.22 -5.76
N THR A 66 -16.30 1.11 -6.69
CA THR A 66 -16.39 2.57 -6.51
C THR A 66 -17.18 3.16 -7.66
N LEU A 67 -18.10 4.07 -7.34
CA LEU A 67 -18.84 4.82 -8.32
C LEU A 67 -18.00 5.98 -8.83
N GLU A 68 -17.56 5.94 -10.07
CA GLU A 68 -16.84 7.02 -10.71
C GLU A 68 -17.83 8.01 -11.35
N GLN A 69 -17.95 9.20 -10.76
CA GLN A 69 -18.75 10.28 -11.32
C GLN A 69 -18.00 10.97 -12.47
N LYS A 70 -18.40 10.70 -13.69
CA LYS A 70 -17.86 11.38 -14.89
C LYS A 70 -18.69 12.61 -15.23
N ARG A 71 -18.08 13.80 -15.25
CA ARG A 71 -18.75 15.04 -15.66
C ARG A 71 -19.39 14.88 -17.05
N GLY A 72 -20.73 14.93 -17.11
CA GLY A 72 -21.52 14.86 -18.35
C GLY A 72 -21.71 13.47 -18.96
N LEU A 73 -21.29 12.41 -18.28
CA LEU A 73 -21.49 11.01 -18.65
C LEU A 73 -22.27 10.27 -17.55
N ARG A 74 -22.79 9.07 -17.89
CA ARG A 74 -23.37 8.20 -16.85
C ARG A 74 -22.30 7.80 -15.86
N ASP A 75 -22.68 7.76 -14.57
CA ASP A 75 -21.86 7.18 -13.52
C ASP A 75 -21.51 5.74 -13.88
N ASP A 76 -20.24 5.38 -13.68
CA ASP A 76 -19.75 4.05 -14.00
C ASP A 76 -19.15 3.40 -12.76
N TRP A 77 -19.48 2.11 -12.55
CA TRP A 77 -18.92 1.33 -11.46
C TRP A 77 -17.56 0.78 -11.86
N ARG A 78 -16.52 1.18 -11.13
CA ARG A 78 -15.18 0.67 -11.33
C ARG A 78 -14.72 -0.17 -10.15
N LEU A 79 -13.96 -1.20 -10.48
CA LEU A 79 -13.26 -2.01 -9.49
C LEU A 79 -12.02 -1.26 -9.03
N THR A 80 -11.84 -1.08 -7.73
CA THR A 80 -10.63 -0.51 -7.12
C THR A 80 -9.86 -1.58 -6.36
N ASN A 81 -8.55 -1.43 -6.28
CA ASN A 81 -7.69 -2.18 -5.39
C ASN A 81 -7.68 -1.44 -4.04
N SER A 82 -8.17 -2.06 -2.98
CA SER A 82 -8.54 -1.34 -1.77
C SER A 82 -8.11 -2.05 -0.50
N VAL A 83 -8.05 -1.27 0.59
CA VAL A 83 -7.96 -1.77 1.96
C VAL A 83 -9.23 -1.35 2.70
N LEU A 84 -9.96 -2.31 3.23
CA LEU A 84 -11.16 -2.09 4.05
C LEU A 84 -10.81 -2.30 5.52
N LEU A 85 -11.22 -1.39 6.40
CA LEU A 85 -11.04 -1.52 7.85
C LEU A 85 -12.34 -1.98 8.51
N LEU A 86 -12.32 -3.19 9.08
CA LEU A 86 -13.35 -3.67 9.98
C LEU A 86 -12.95 -3.31 11.41
N GLN A 87 -13.83 -2.64 12.15
CA GLN A 87 -13.54 -2.22 13.52
C GLN A 87 -14.78 -2.33 14.43
N PRO A 88 -14.58 -2.44 15.77
CA PRO A 88 -15.69 -2.50 16.72
C PRO A 88 -16.62 -1.29 16.63
N GLY A 89 -17.90 -1.49 16.94
CA GLY A 89 -18.88 -0.41 17.03
C GLY A 89 -19.47 0.03 15.68
N GLY A 90 -19.16 -0.65 14.58
CA GLY A 90 -19.79 -0.38 13.28
C GLY A 90 -21.32 -0.65 13.32
N ALA A 91 -22.11 0.16 12.62
CA ALA A 91 -23.56 -0.02 12.47
C ALA A 91 -23.91 -1.35 11.74
N ALA A 92 -25.17 -1.70 11.68
CA ALA A 92 -25.66 -2.87 10.93
C ALA A 92 -25.23 -2.85 9.45
N ASP A 93 -24.95 -1.66 8.92
CA ASP A 93 -24.42 -1.35 7.58
C ASP A 93 -22.89 -1.15 7.58
N ARG A 94 -22.20 -1.84 8.51
CA ARG A 94 -20.78 -1.60 8.81
C ARG A 94 -19.83 -1.70 7.61
N TYR A 95 -20.21 -2.44 6.58
CA TYR A 95 -19.33 -2.64 5.42
C TYR A 95 -19.42 -1.48 4.41
N ALA A 96 -20.61 -0.92 4.20
CA ALA A 96 -20.79 0.22 3.30
C ALA A 96 -20.22 1.52 3.89
N SER A 97 -20.19 1.63 5.22
CA SER A 97 -19.67 2.79 5.96
C SER A 97 -18.26 2.58 6.53
N ALA A 98 -17.65 1.41 6.33
CA ALA A 98 -16.31 1.12 6.85
C ALA A 98 -15.25 2.03 6.21
N PRO A 99 -14.27 2.50 7.00
CA PRO A 99 -13.14 3.23 6.44
C PRO A 99 -12.46 2.40 5.35
N ARG A 100 -12.19 3.03 4.21
CA ARG A 100 -11.59 2.39 3.04
C ARG A 100 -10.50 3.27 2.46
N TYR A 101 -9.39 2.64 2.06
CA TYR A 101 -8.35 3.22 1.26
C TYR A 101 -8.38 2.59 -0.13
N ASP A 102 -8.48 3.40 -1.18
CA ASP A 102 -8.45 2.96 -2.57
C ASP A 102 -7.10 3.33 -3.19
N LYS A 103 -6.46 2.38 -3.85
CA LYS A 103 -5.17 2.59 -4.51
C LYS A 103 -5.23 3.76 -5.49
N HIS A 104 -4.36 4.74 -5.30
CA HIS A 104 -4.26 5.92 -6.13
C HIS A 104 -3.29 5.71 -7.30
N HIS A 105 -2.09 5.21 -7.00
CA HIS A 105 -1.06 5.00 -8.01
C HIS A 105 -1.09 3.58 -8.56
N LEU A 106 -1.72 3.43 -9.72
CA LEU A 106 -1.92 2.13 -10.36
C LEU A 106 -0.66 1.69 -11.11
N VAL A 107 -0.42 0.37 -11.14
CA VAL A 107 0.70 -0.24 -11.86
C VAL A 107 0.42 -0.24 -13.37
N PRO A 108 1.29 0.40 -14.18
CA PRO A 108 1.16 0.35 -15.63
C PRO A 108 1.21 -1.10 -16.13
N PHE A 109 0.39 -1.43 -17.14
CA PHE A 109 0.27 -2.77 -17.71
C PHE A 109 -0.18 -3.88 -16.77
N GLY A 110 -0.49 -3.55 -15.51
CA GLY A 110 -1.05 -4.48 -14.53
C GLY A 110 -2.47 -4.09 -14.12
N GLU A 111 -2.67 -2.82 -13.82
CA GLU A 111 -3.93 -2.29 -13.31
C GLU A 111 -4.57 -1.26 -14.26
N PHE A 112 -3.81 -0.69 -15.18
CA PHE A 112 -4.32 0.17 -16.25
C PHE A 112 -3.44 0.09 -17.50
N ILE A 113 -4.03 0.45 -18.66
CA ILE A 113 -3.32 0.55 -19.93
C ILE A 113 -2.88 2.00 -20.14
N PRO A 114 -1.56 2.31 -20.22
CA PRO A 114 -1.11 3.64 -20.58
C PRO A 114 -1.65 4.09 -21.94
N TRP A 115 -1.92 5.38 -22.04
CA TRP A 115 -2.43 5.95 -23.29
C TRP A 115 -1.53 5.62 -24.47
N GLY A 116 -2.12 5.20 -25.60
CA GLY A 116 -1.40 4.81 -26.82
C GLY A 116 -0.91 3.35 -26.86
N PHE A 117 -1.00 2.57 -25.76
CA PHE A 117 -0.51 1.19 -25.70
C PHE A 117 -1.58 0.10 -25.78
N ALA A 118 -2.83 0.44 -26.05
CA ALA A 118 -3.93 -0.55 -26.14
C ALA A 118 -3.64 -1.66 -27.19
N TRP A 119 -3.02 -1.30 -28.32
CA TRP A 119 -2.64 -2.25 -29.36
C TRP A 119 -1.61 -3.29 -28.87
N PHE A 120 -0.66 -2.86 -28.05
CA PHE A 120 0.38 -3.74 -27.49
C PHE A 120 -0.23 -4.75 -26.52
N VAL A 121 -1.10 -4.31 -25.62
CA VAL A 121 -1.78 -5.16 -24.65
C VAL A 121 -2.67 -6.19 -25.36
N ASN A 122 -3.40 -5.77 -26.39
CA ASN A 122 -4.23 -6.68 -27.19
C ASN A 122 -3.38 -7.71 -27.93
N LEU A 123 -2.22 -7.30 -28.49
CA LEU A 123 -1.29 -8.20 -29.16
C LEU A 123 -0.71 -9.25 -28.21
N MET A 124 -0.37 -8.84 -26.99
CA MET A 124 0.25 -9.69 -25.98
C MET A 124 -0.75 -10.52 -25.17
N GLN A 125 -2.07 -10.31 -25.37
CA GLN A 125 -3.15 -10.98 -24.64
C GLN A 125 -2.97 -10.93 -23.11
N ILE A 126 -2.45 -9.79 -22.60
CA ILE A 126 -2.23 -9.60 -21.17
C ILE A 126 -3.60 -9.45 -20.50
N PRO A 127 -3.96 -10.32 -19.53
CA PRO A 127 -5.21 -10.18 -18.79
C PRO A 127 -5.10 -8.97 -17.85
N MET A 128 -5.68 -7.86 -18.25
CA MET A 128 -5.60 -6.59 -17.53
C MET A 128 -6.94 -6.24 -16.88
N GLY A 129 -6.85 -5.58 -15.70
CA GLY A 129 -7.96 -4.88 -15.09
C GLY A 129 -7.93 -3.40 -15.48
N ASP A 130 -9.08 -2.80 -15.74
CA ASP A 130 -9.26 -1.34 -15.79
C ASP A 130 -9.73 -0.91 -14.39
N PHE A 131 -8.78 -0.75 -13.48
CA PHE A 131 -9.06 -0.35 -12.11
C PHE A 131 -9.33 1.15 -12.01
N GLY A 132 -10.29 1.51 -11.14
CA GLY A 132 -10.50 2.90 -10.73
C GLY A 132 -9.38 3.37 -9.81
N ARG A 133 -9.14 4.68 -9.79
CA ARG A 133 -8.16 5.32 -8.91
C ARG A 133 -8.83 5.91 -7.69
N GLY A 134 -8.21 5.72 -6.52
CA GLY A 134 -8.56 6.45 -5.30
C GLY A 134 -8.13 7.92 -5.37
N ALA A 135 -8.55 8.71 -4.38
CA ALA A 135 -8.04 10.06 -4.17
C ALA A 135 -6.56 10.04 -3.78
N THR A 136 -5.80 11.06 -4.17
CA THR A 136 -4.37 11.19 -3.81
C THR A 136 -4.17 11.27 -2.30
N ILE A 137 -5.08 11.95 -1.63
CA ILE A 137 -5.06 12.12 -0.17
C ILE A 137 -6.31 11.50 0.40
N GLN A 138 -6.10 10.49 1.25
CA GLN A 138 -7.15 9.75 1.92
C GLN A 138 -6.89 9.76 3.42
N ALA A 139 -7.98 9.74 4.20
CA ALA A 139 -7.89 9.79 5.65
C ALA A 139 -7.18 8.54 6.21
N PRO A 140 -6.25 8.68 7.15
CA PRO A 140 -5.67 7.54 7.84
C PRO A 140 -6.70 6.84 8.71
N PHE A 141 -6.56 5.54 8.88
CA PHE A 141 -7.41 4.75 9.76
C PHE A 141 -7.05 5.00 11.22
N ALA A 142 -8.06 5.22 12.07
CA ALA A 142 -7.89 5.41 13.50
C ALA A 142 -8.09 4.07 14.23
N VAL A 143 -7.02 3.53 14.83
CA VAL A 143 -7.06 2.28 15.61
C VAL A 143 -6.13 2.40 16.81
N GLY A 144 -6.61 2.04 18.00
CA GLY A 144 -5.78 2.01 19.21
C GLY A 144 -5.10 3.35 19.54
N GLY A 145 -5.74 4.48 19.27
CA GLY A 145 -5.16 5.82 19.46
C GLY A 145 -4.10 6.20 18.42
N GLN A 146 -3.81 5.34 17.45
CA GLN A 146 -2.90 5.60 16.35
C GLN A 146 -3.66 5.95 15.06
N ARG A 147 -2.97 6.64 14.15
CA ARG A 147 -3.50 7.05 12.84
C ARG A 147 -2.63 6.45 11.77
N ILE A 148 -3.17 5.49 11.04
CA ILE A 148 -2.44 4.61 10.14
C ILE A 148 -2.75 4.99 8.70
N ALA A 149 -1.77 5.54 7.97
CA ALA A 149 -1.90 5.81 6.54
C ALA A 149 -1.50 4.58 5.74
N PHE A 150 -2.43 4.10 4.92
CA PHE A 150 -2.20 2.96 4.04
C PHE A 150 -1.61 3.40 2.71
N ASN A 151 -0.86 2.51 2.11
CA ASN A 151 -0.45 2.51 0.71
C ASN A 151 -0.41 1.06 0.22
N ILE A 152 -0.67 0.84 -1.07
CA ILE A 152 -0.81 -0.50 -1.64
C ILE A 152 0.33 -0.77 -2.62
N CYS A 153 1.17 -1.76 -2.27
CA CYS A 153 2.20 -2.32 -3.13
C CYS A 153 3.15 -1.24 -3.70
N TYR A 154 3.06 -1.02 -4.99
CA TYR A 154 3.85 -0.09 -5.80
C TYR A 154 3.83 1.37 -5.32
N GLU A 155 2.83 1.77 -4.54
CA GLU A 155 2.68 3.14 -4.03
C GLU A 155 3.82 3.56 -3.09
N ASP A 156 4.51 2.62 -2.44
CA ASP A 156 5.65 2.94 -1.58
C ASP A 156 6.88 3.46 -2.36
N LEU A 157 6.90 3.37 -3.69
CA LEU A 157 7.89 4.04 -4.53
C LEU A 157 7.75 5.57 -4.53
N PHE A 158 6.54 6.08 -4.30
CA PHE A 158 6.21 7.50 -4.49
C PHE A 158 6.26 8.28 -3.18
N GLY A 159 7.47 8.62 -2.74
CA GLY A 159 7.70 9.35 -1.49
C GLY A 159 6.98 10.70 -1.43
N GLU A 160 6.83 11.40 -2.55
CA GLU A 160 6.10 12.67 -2.62
C GLU A 160 4.59 12.51 -2.35
N GLU A 161 3.97 11.39 -2.77
CA GLU A 161 2.57 11.11 -2.50
C GLU A 161 2.37 10.75 -1.02
N ILE A 162 3.25 9.91 -0.46
CA ILE A 162 3.23 9.57 0.98
C ILE A 162 3.44 10.81 1.84
N ARG A 163 4.37 11.68 1.44
CA ARG A 163 4.63 12.96 2.09
C ARG A 163 3.38 13.86 2.10
N ALA A 164 2.67 13.95 0.96
CA ALA A 164 1.45 14.75 0.85
C ALA A 164 0.38 14.33 1.86
N VAL A 165 0.19 13.02 2.06
CA VAL A 165 -0.74 12.50 3.08
C VAL A 165 -0.37 12.97 4.49
N LEU A 166 0.94 13.10 4.80
CA LEU A 166 1.40 13.58 6.12
C LEU A 166 1.24 15.09 6.30
N LEU A 167 1.32 15.88 5.21
CA LEU A 167 1.20 17.34 5.24
C LEU A 167 -0.25 17.80 5.26
N GLU A 168 -1.06 17.28 4.34
CA GLU A 168 -2.42 17.74 4.07
C GLU A 168 -3.46 16.89 4.80
N GLY A 169 -3.09 15.67 5.12
CA GLY A 169 -3.94 14.77 5.87
C GLY A 169 -3.97 15.10 7.36
N SER A 170 -4.71 14.32 8.05
CA SER A 170 -4.93 14.41 9.48
C SER A 170 -3.73 13.95 10.33
N GLY A 171 -2.50 13.93 9.81
CA GLY A 171 -1.27 13.62 10.56
C GLY A 171 -1.13 12.14 10.92
N ALA A 172 -0.91 11.27 9.95
CA ALA A 172 -0.65 9.85 10.24
C ALA A 172 0.56 9.69 11.17
N SER A 173 0.44 8.76 12.12
CA SER A 173 1.51 8.41 13.08
C SER A 173 2.27 7.15 12.67
N ILE A 174 1.63 6.29 11.86
CA ILE A 174 2.17 5.01 11.36
C ILE A 174 1.84 4.93 9.87
N LEU A 175 2.76 4.36 9.08
CA LEU A 175 2.51 3.95 7.71
C LEU A 175 2.19 2.44 7.65
N ALA A 176 1.35 2.02 6.71
CA ALA A 176 1.11 0.61 6.45
C ALA A 176 1.15 0.34 4.94
N ASN A 177 1.96 -0.64 4.52
CA ASN A 177 2.00 -1.11 3.14
C ASN A 177 1.47 -2.53 3.05
N VAL A 178 0.48 -2.74 2.22
CA VAL A 178 -0.04 -4.07 1.89
C VAL A 178 0.32 -4.44 0.46
N SER A 179 0.92 -5.62 0.24
CA SER A 179 1.48 -5.95 -1.07
C SER A 179 1.22 -7.38 -1.50
N ASN A 180 1.03 -7.55 -2.81
CA ASN A 180 1.02 -8.85 -3.46
C ASN A 180 2.15 -8.89 -4.50
N ILE A 181 3.32 -9.33 -4.11
CA ILE A 181 4.52 -9.39 -4.96
C ILE A 181 4.82 -10.80 -5.50
N ALA A 182 3.83 -11.68 -5.54
CA ALA A 182 3.95 -13.04 -6.07
C ALA A 182 4.39 -13.08 -7.55
N TRP A 183 4.16 -11.99 -8.29
CA TRP A 183 4.56 -11.84 -9.69
C TRP A 183 6.07 -11.93 -9.92
N PHE A 184 6.86 -11.50 -8.93
CA PHE A 184 8.32 -11.45 -9.04
C PHE A 184 9.01 -12.75 -8.65
N GLY A 185 8.26 -13.77 -8.17
CA GLY A 185 8.84 -15.03 -7.74
C GLY A 185 9.91 -14.85 -6.64
N ARG A 186 10.84 -15.81 -6.54
CA ARG A 186 12.00 -15.73 -5.64
C ARG A 186 13.12 -14.93 -6.30
N SER A 187 12.99 -13.61 -6.30
CA SER A 187 13.94 -12.70 -6.94
C SER A 187 14.43 -11.61 -6.00
N HIS A 188 15.39 -10.81 -6.46
CA HIS A 188 15.86 -9.62 -5.74
C HIS A 188 14.79 -8.53 -5.54
N ALA A 189 13.64 -8.61 -6.22
CA ALA A 189 12.55 -7.68 -6.01
C ALA A 189 12.02 -7.70 -4.57
N LEU A 190 12.08 -8.85 -3.87
CA LEU A 190 11.60 -8.97 -2.49
C LEU A 190 12.39 -8.08 -1.52
N PRO A 191 13.73 -8.20 -1.41
CA PRO A 191 14.52 -7.33 -0.55
C PRO A 191 14.57 -5.88 -1.05
N GLN A 192 14.50 -5.62 -2.36
CA GLN A 192 14.43 -4.27 -2.90
C GLN A 192 13.15 -3.55 -2.47
N HIS A 193 12.01 -4.22 -2.51
CA HIS A 193 10.75 -3.65 -2.06
C HIS A 193 10.73 -3.39 -0.54
N LEU A 194 11.36 -4.26 0.26
CA LEU A 194 11.57 -3.97 1.68
C LEU A 194 12.47 -2.74 1.88
N GLN A 195 13.54 -2.60 1.07
CA GLN A 195 14.43 -1.44 1.14
C GLN A 195 13.70 -0.13 0.81
N ILE A 196 12.78 -0.14 -0.15
CA ILE A 196 11.93 1.03 -0.47
C ILE A 196 11.10 1.43 0.75
N ALA A 197 10.42 0.47 1.38
CA ALA A 197 9.64 0.72 2.58
C ALA A 197 10.47 1.30 3.74
N ARG A 198 11.72 0.81 3.93
CA ARG A 198 12.66 1.36 4.91
C ARG A 198 12.99 2.82 4.62
N MET A 199 13.19 3.17 3.35
CA MET A 199 13.42 4.57 2.95
C MET A 199 12.20 5.44 3.25
N ARG A 200 10.99 4.95 3.01
CA ARG A 200 9.76 5.70 3.35
C ARG A 200 9.67 5.97 4.86
N SER A 201 9.99 4.97 5.70
CA SER A 201 10.04 5.17 7.15
C SER A 201 11.06 6.25 7.54
N LEU A 202 12.27 6.15 7.02
CA LEU A 202 13.35 7.12 7.31
C LEU A 202 13.00 8.53 6.84
N GLU A 203 12.51 8.68 5.61
CA GLU A 203 12.16 9.97 5.03
C GLU A 203 11.04 10.68 5.78
N THR A 204 10.06 9.92 6.23
CA THR A 204 8.87 10.47 6.90
C THR A 204 9.00 10.53 8.42
N GLY A 205 9.97 9.82 9.00
CA GLY A 205 10.08 9.64 10.44
C GLY A 205 8.89 8.88 11.02
N ARG A 206 8.27 7.98 10.24
CA ARG A 206 7.13 7.16 10.66
C ARG A 206 7.50 5.68 10.63
N PRO A 207 7.15 4.90 11.65
CA PRO A 207 7.25 3.45 11.55
C PRO A 207 6.34 2.94 10.45
N MET A 208 6.71 1.83 9.80
CA MET A 208 5.91 1.20 8.76
C MET A 208 5.65 -0.26 9.06
N LEU A 209 4.39 -0.67 8.96
CA LEU A 209 3.94 -2.05 9.02
C LEU A 209 3.77 -2.57 7.58
N ARG A 210 4.36 -3.71 7.28
CA ARG A 210 4.24 -4.36 5.96
C ARG A 210 3.56 -5.70 6.09
N ALA A 211 2.46 -5.88 5.36
CA ALA A 211 1.80 -7.17 5.19
C ALA A 211 1.91 -7.62 3.73
N THR A 212 2.54 -8.77 3.50
CA THR A 212 2.78 -9.31 2.15
C THR A 212 2.33 -10.76 2.05
N ASN A 213 1.90 -11.21 0.88
CA ASN A 213 1.51 -12.61 0.68
C ASN A 213 2.69 -13.56 0.50
N THR A 214 3.69 -13.20 -0.31
CA THR A 214 4.88 -14.02 -0.58
C THR A 214 6.18 -13.26 -0.32
N GLY A 215 6.08 -11.97 -0.02
CA GLY A 215 7.21 -11.09 0.18
C GLY A 215 7.72 -11.09 1.62
N MET A 216 8.36 -10.00 1.99
CA MET A 216 8.92 -9.79 3.32
C MET A 216 7.92 -9.00 4.17
N THR A 217 7.09 -9.72 4.93
CA THR A 217 6.24 -9.13 5.99
C THR A 217 7.17 -8.64 7.09
N ALA A 218 7.04 -7.38 7.48
CA ALA A 218 7.99 -6.75 8.39
C ALA A 218 7.39 -5.56 9.15
N ALA A 219 7.97 -5.28 10.30
CA ALA A 219 7.81 -4.01 11.01
C ALA A 219 9.13 -3.23 10.93
N ILE A 220 9.02 -1.95 10.63
CA ILE A 220 10.15 -1.03 10.42
C ILE A 220 9.95 0.16 11.36
N ASP A 221 10.99 0.54 12.10
CA ASP A 221 10.94 1.71 12.97
C ASP A 221 11.01 3.03 12.18
N ALA A 222 10.80 4.14 12.86
CA ALA A 222 10.82 5.47 12.26
C ALA A 222 12.22 5.87 11.68
N GLY A 223 13.27 5.17 12.05
CA GLY A 223 14.64 5.33 11.51
C GLY A 223 14.94 4.43 10.32
N GLY A 224 13.96 3.66 9.83
CA GLY A 224 14.13 2.76 8.69
C GLY A 224 14.79 1.42 9.05
N LYS A 225 14.95 1.08 10.32
CA LYS A 225 15.48 -0.21 10.77
C LYS A 225 14.36 -1.25 10.82
N VAL A 226 14.58 -2.41 10.25
CA VAL A 226 13.68 -3.57 10.40
C VAL A 226 13.80 -4.08 11.84
N ILE A 227 12.70 -4.05 12.58
CA ILE A 227 12.64 -4.50 13.98
C ILE A 227 12.10 -5.91 14.12
N ALA A 228 11.30 -6.38 13.14
CA ALA A 228 10.81 -7.75 13.05
C ALA A 228 10.45 -8.06 11.60
N GLN A 229 10.63 -9.32 11.17
CA GLN A 229 10.20 -9.78 9.84
C GLN A 229 9.92 -11.27 9.83
N LEU A 230 9.10 -11.70 8.85
CA LEU A 230 8.93 -13.10 8.45
C LEU A 230 9.81 -13.39 7.24
N GLU A 231 10.29 -14.62 7.15
CA GLU A 231 10.94 -15.12 5.93
C GLU A 231 9.95 -15.12 4.76
N PRO A 232 10.40 -14.75 3.54
CA PRO A 232 9.56 -14.82 2.36
C PRO A 232 8.97 -16.22 2.14
N TYR A 233 7.75 -16.29 1.61
CA TYR A 233 7.01 -17.53 1.36
C TYR A 233 6.66 -18.34 2.61
N THR A 234 6.66 -17.71 3.77
CA THR A 234 6.20 -18.32 5.02
C THR A 234 4.73 -17.94 5.26
N VAL A 235 3.93 -18.93 5.65
CA VAL A 235 2.57 -18.68 6.15
C VAL A 235 2.66 -18.43 7.66
N GLY A 236 2.23 -17.23 8.09
CA GLY A 236 2.28 -16.87 9.51
C GLY A 236 1.81 -15.45 9.75
N ALA A 237 1.62 -15.11 11.01
CA ALA A 237 1.40 -13.74 11.50
C ALA A 237 2.66 -13.23 12.19
N LEU A 238 2.91 -11.92 12.07
CA LEU A 238 3.99 -11.23 12.75
C LEU A 238 3.39 -10.29 13.80
N ASP A 239 3.49 -10.68 15.06
CA ASP A 239 3.01 -9.88 16.18
C ASP A 239 4.09 -8.88 16.61
N VAL A 240 3.74 -7.60 16.64
CA VAL A 240 4.66 -6.52 16.99
C VAL A 240 3.91 -5.42 17.74
N SER A 241 4.59 -4.77 18.67
CA SER A 241 4.12 -3.54 19.29
C SER A 241 4.88 -2.37 18.66
N VAL A 242 4.15 -1.44 18.05
CA VAL A 242 4.71 -0.28 17.36
C VAL A 242 4.06 1.00 17.88
N GLN A 243 4.90 1.94 18.32
CA GLN A 243 4.46 3.27 18.73
C GLN A 243 4.59 4.24 17.56
N GLY A 244 3.49 4.87 17.19
CA GLY A 244 3.47 5.93 16.18
C GLY A 244 4.27 7.16 16.61
N THR A 245 4.74 7.91 15.62
CA THR A 245 5.51 9.14 15.79
C THR A 245 4.76 10.35 15.24
N SER A 246 5.18 11.55 15.64
CA SER A 246 4.64 12.83 15.19
C SER A 246 5.75 13.78 14.73
N GLY A 247 5.38 14.97 14.28
CA GLY A 247 6.31 15.96 13.73
C GLY A 247 6.58 15.76 12.24
N LEU A 248 7.41 16.59 11.64
CA LEU A 248 7.72 16.59 10.22
C LEU A 248 9.23 16.60 10.01
N THR A 249 9.73 15.64 9.28
CA THR A 249 11.14 15.58 8.85
C THR A 249 11.45 16.66 7.82
N PRO A 250 12.72 16.96 7.54
CA PRO A 250 13.11 17.82 6.42
C PRO A 250 12.53 17.36 5.08
N PHE A 251 12.55 16.03 4.80
CA PHE A 251 11.95 15.48 3.59
C PHE A 251 10.42 15.69 3.56
N THR A 252 9.72 15.44 4.66
CA THR A 252 8.27 15.70 4.71
C THR A 252 7.95 17.16 4.42
N ARG A 253 8.77 18.10 4.88
CA ARG A 253 8.56 19.55 4.64
C ARG A 253 8.90 19.98 3.22
N LEU A 254 10.03 19.54 2.69
CA LEU A 254 10.64 20.08 1.47
C LEU A 254 10.53 19.12 0.26
N GLY A 255 10.28 17.83 0.50
CA GLY A 255 10.27 16.82 -0.55
C GLY A 255 11.60 16.74 -1.28
N ASN A 256 11.53 16.55 -2.59
CA ASN A 256 12.68 16.46 -3.48
C ASN A 256 13.24 17.84 -3.89
N LEU A 257 12.64 18.98 -3.46
CA LEU A 257 13.07 20.31 -3.88
C LEU A 257 14.56 20.58 -3.63
N PRO A 258 15.15 20.26 -2.45
CA PRO A 258 16.56 20.52 -2.19
C PRO A 258 17.49 19.80 -3.17
N ILE A 259 17.23 18.52 -3.45
CA ILE A 259 18.08 17.74 -4.37
C ILE A 259 17.93 18.21 -5.82
N LEU A 260 16.74 18.64 -6.23
CA LEU A 260 16.51 19.22 -7.54
C LEU A 260 17.26 20.54 -7.72
N LEU A 261 17.23 21.41 -6.71
CA LEU A 261 18.00 22.67 -6.73
C LEU A 261 19.52 22.41 -6.80
N LEU A 262 20.01 21.45 -6.03
CA LEU A 262 21.43 21.05 -6.09
C LEU A 262 21.80 20.48 -7.46
N ALA A 263 20.95 19.66 -8.05
CA ALA A 263 21.18 19.10 -9.40
C ALA A 263 21.21 20.20 -10.47
N ILE A 264 20.28 21.16 -10.41
CA ILE A 264 20.26 22.33 -11.30
C ILE A 264 21.51 23.18 -11.13
N ALA A 265 21.92 23.48 -9.89
CA ALA A 265 23.14 24.24 -9.62
C ALA A 265 24.39 23.53 -10.15
N ALA A 266 24.50 22.22 -9.92
CA ALA A 266 25.62 21.42 -10.43
C ALA A 266 25.66 21.41 -11.96
N LEU A 267 24.52 21.29 -12.63
CA LEU A 267 24.44 21.38 -14.09
C LEU A 267 24.84 22.74 -14.60
N ALA A 268 24.34 23.82 -13.99
CA ALA A 268 24.71 25.19 -14.35
C ALA A 268 26.24 25.43 -14.21
N LEU A 269 26.83 24.99 -13.10
CA LEU A 269 28.28 25.05 -12.89
C LEU A 269 29.06 24.28 -13.95
N ALA A 270 28.60 23.07 -14.30
CA ALA A 270 29.24 22.27 -15.35
C ALA A 270 29.19 22.91 -16.73
N LEU A 271 28.11 23.64 -17.04
CA LEU A 271 27.96 24.37 -18.31
C LEU A 271 28.83 25.63 -18.39
N ILE A 272 29.07 26.30 -17.25
CA ILE A 272 29.85 27.55 -17.15
C ILE A 272 31.33 27.23 -16.97
N ALA A 273 31.70 26.10 -16.40
CA ALA A 273 33.09 25.73 -16.16
C ALA A 273 33.88 25.68 -17.47
N PRO A 274 35.04 26.37 -17.55
CA PRO A 274 35.85 26.35 -18.77
C PRO A 274 36.32 24.91 -19.05
N ARG A 275 36.10 24.47 -20.30
CA ARG A 275 36.62 23.16 -20.75
C ARG A 275 38.16 23.24 -20.64
N ARG A 276 38.73 22.48 -19.75
CA ARG A 276 40.18 22.27 -19.69
C ARG A 276 40.60 21.70 -21.04
N SER A 277 41.33 22.51 -21.84
CA SER A 277 42.01 22.02 -23.03
C SER A 277 42.96 20.91 -22.54
N GLY A 278 42.79 19.70 -23.04
CA GLY A 278 43.74 18.62 -22.77
C GLY A 278 45.16 19.00 -23.15
N PRO A 279 46.19 18.39 -22.56
CA PRO A 279 47.56 18.66 -22.91
C PRO A 279 47.73 18.38 -24.42
N SER A 280 48.17 19.40 -25.17
CA SER A 280 48.61 19.27 -26.55
C SER A 280 49.78 18.27 -26.54
N SER A 281 49.54 17.06 -27.09
CA SER A 281 50.66 16.14 -27.39
C SER A 281 51.57 16.77 -28.41
N ALA A 282 52.71 17.24 -27.95
CA ALA A 282 53.85 17.59 -28.79
C ALA A 282 54.68 16.34 -29.04
#